data_0864a3e4ee11c007a7a66d37f293487d
#
_entry.id   0864a3e4ee11c007a7a66d37f293487d
#
_cell.length_a   1.000
_cell.length_b   1.000
_cell.length_c   1.000
_cell.angle_alpha   90.00
_cell.angle_beta   90.00
_cell.angle_gamma   90.00
#
_symmetry.space_group_name_H-M   'P 1'
#
loop_
_entity.id
_entity.type
_entity.pdbx_description
1 polymer ?
#
loop_
_entity_poly.entity_id
_entity_poly.type
_entity_poly.pdbx_seq_one_letter_code
_entity_poly.pdbx_strand_id
1 'polypeptide(L)'
;LLARGAQAGCVDELAQPRLIGAGDFCVLGICLYDARLYASRAPVDLDAPFALELSYRRHFSRKQLVGAGMHELDRLAGGALTDEVRSAWQADMLRAFDDVGPGDSLCGVYLPGQGARFYRNGQPGAVVDDPVFAKAFFSIWLDPRTRAQALRRKLLGDVAP
;
A
#
# COMPACT_ATOMS: atom_id res chain seq x y z
N LEU A 1 36.31 -7.95 -4.49
CA LEU A 1 35.17 -7.38 -3.74
C LEU A 1 34.20 -6.78 -4.73
N LEU A 2 33.21 -7.59 -5.16
CA LEU A 2 32.09 -7.11 -5.97
C LEU A 2 31.17 -6.34 -5.02
N ALA A 3 31.15 -5.01 -5.15
CA ALA A 3 30.14 -4.19 -4.51
C ALA A 3 28.78 -4.66 -5.04
N ARG A 4 27.97 -5.32 -4.23
CA ARG A 4 26.55 -5.49 -4.49
C ARG A 4 25.98 -4.09 -4.56
N GLY A 5 25.70 -3.61 -5.76
CA GLY A 5 24.93 -2.40 -5.93
C GLY A 5 23.65 -2.54 -5.15
N ALA A 6 23.36 -1.58 -4.26
CA ALA A 6 22.10 -1.55 -3.54
C ALA A 6 21.00 -1.52 -4.60
N GLN A 7 20.15 -2.55 -4.60
CA GLN A 7 19.04 -2.64 -5.53
C GLN A 7 18.05 -1.52 -5.17
N ALA A 8 17.61 -0.73 -6.17
CA ALA A 8 16.67 0.35 -5.96
C ALA A 8 15.37 -0.20 -5.37
N GLY A 9 15.01 0.24 -4.17
CA GLY A 9 13.80 -0.16 -3.50
C GLY A 9 12.59 0.67 -3.91
N CYS A 10 11.45 0.39 -3.30
CA CYS A 10 10.17 1.03 -3.55
C CYS A 10 10.25 2.57 -3.47
N VAL A 11 10.87 3.07 -2.42
CA VAL A 11 10.97 4.51 -2.13
C VAL A 11 11.84 5.24 -3.15
N ASP A 12 12.79 4.54 -3.76
CA ASP A 12 13.72 5.12 -4.74
C ASP A 12 13.02 5.48 -6.08
N GLU A 13 11.80 5.07 -6.30
CA GLU A 13 10.99 5.50 -7.44
C GLU A 13 10.49 6.94 -7.30
N LEU A 14 10.56 7.50 -6.10
CA LEU A 14 10.16 8.88 -5.82
C LEU A 14 11.34 9.83 -5.97
N ALA A 15 11.08 11.02 -6.50
CA ALA A 15 12.06 12.10 -6.51
C ALA A 15 12.21 12.65 -5.07
N GLN A 16 13.44 12.67 -4.55
CA GLN A 16 13.77 13.19 -3.22
C GLN A 16 12.78 12.70 -2.13
N PRO A 17 12.66 11.38 -1.93
CA PRO A 17 11.67 10.82 -1.02
C PRO A 17 11.91 11.24 0.42
N ARG A 18 10.82 11.50 1.14
CA ARG A 18 10.82 11.75 2.58
C ARG A 18 9.69 10.99 3.25
N LEU A 19 9.91 10.59 4.49
CA LEU A 19 8.87 10.02 5.32
C LEU A 19 7.87 11.12 5.70
N ILE A 20 6.61 10.95 5.27
CA ILE A 20 5.51 11.87 5.61
C ILE A 20 4.90 11.49 6.95
N GLY A 21 4.66 10.22 7.17
CA GLY A 21 4.08 9.73 8.40
C GLY A 21 4.19 8.23 8.55
N ALA A 22 4.00 7.76 9.77
CA ALA A 22 4.08 6.35 10.13
C ALA A 22 3.12 6.03 11.26
N GLY A 23 2.63 4.80 11.29
CA GLY A 23 1.78 4.30 12.35
C GLY A 23 1.58 2.81 12.24
N ASP A 24 0.81 2.26 13.14
CA ASP A 24 0.46 0.86 13.16
C ASP A 24 -1.04 0.66 12.94
N PHE A 25 -1.40 -0.53 12.51
CA PHE A 25 -2.77 -0.98 12.42
C PHE A 25 -2.99 -2.14 13.39
N CYS A 26 -3.87 -1.90 14.37
CA CYS A 26 -4.18 -2.88 15.41
C CYS A 26 -5.69 -3.08 15.48
N VAL A 27 -6.09 -4.33 15.72
CA VAL A 27 -7.49 -4.73 15.88
C VAL A 27 -7.61 -5.43 17.23
N LEU A 28 -8.48 -4.93 18.11
CA LEU A 28 -8.69 -5.49 19.44
C LEU A 28 -7.38 -5.68 20.22
N GLY A 29 -6.50 -4.69 20.15
CA GLY A 29 -5.20 -4.72 20.84
C GLY A 29 -4.12 -5.57 20.15
N ILE A 30 -4.43 -6.20 19.03
CA ILE A 30 -3.49 -7.01 18.25
C ILE A 30 -3.00 -6.19 17.06
N CYS A 31 -1.71 -5.88 17.02
CA CYS A 31 -1.11 -5.13 15.93
C CYS A 31 -0.72 -6.06 14.76
N LEU A 32 -1.22 -5.76 13.58
CA LEU A 32 -1.09 -6.58 12.39
C LEU A 32 0.11 -6.15 11.55
N TYR A 33 0.32 -4.84 11.41
CA TYR A 33 1.44 -4.29 10.65
C TYR A 33 1.75 -2.86 11.07
N ASP A 34 2.96 -2.41 10.72
CA ASP A 34 3.37 -1.02 10.73
C ASP A 34 3.27 -0.47 9.30
N ALA A 35 2.88 0.79 9.15
CA ALA A 35 2.76 1.43 7.85
C ALA A 35 3.57 2.72 7.81
N ARG A 36 4.16 3.03 6.64
CA ARG A 36 4.92 4.25 6.38
C ARG A 36 4.52 4.82 5.04
N LEU A 37 4.26 6.12 5.02
CA LEU A 37 3.95 6.86 3.80
C LEU A 37 5.13 7.76 3.44
N TYR A 38 5.61 7.61 2.19
CA TYR A 38 6.71 8.41 1.62
C TYR A 38 6.19 9.22 0.44
N ALA A 39 6.64 10.45 0.33
CA ALA A 39 6.37 11.33 -0.80
C ALA A 39 7.51 12.34 -0.96
N SER A 40 7.46 13.13 -2.03
CA SER A 40 8.54 14.10 -2.31
C SER A 40 8.42 15.39 -1.51
N ARG A 41 7.25 15.67 -0.94
CA ARG A 41 7.00 16.90 -0.15
C ARG A 41 5.86 16.73 0.86
N ALA A 42 5.89 17.58 1.88
CA ALA A 42 4.85 17.69 2.88
C ALA A 42 4.21 19.10 2.82
N PRO A 43 2.88 19.24 3.02
CA PRO A 43 1.92 18.14 3.17
C PRO A 43 1.81 17.28 1.91
N VAL A 44 1.43 16.01 2.08
CA VAL A 44 1.34 15.09 0.95
C VAL A 44 0.22 15.48 -0.01
N ASP A 45 0.54 15.44 -1.30
CA ASP A 45 -0.44 15.53 -2.38
C ASP A 45 -0.75 14.11 -2.87
N LEU A 46 -1.96 13.64 -2.61
CA LEU A 46 -2.38 12.27 -2.98
C LEU A 46 -2.64 12.11 -4.48
N ASP A 47 -2.60 13.20 -5.25
CA ASP A 47 -2.63 13.16 -6.72
C ASP A 47 -1.22 13.19 -7.35
N ALA A 48 -0.18 13.21 -6.52
CA ALA A 48 1.22 13.09 -6.92
C ALA A 48 1.76 11.70 -6.53
N PRO A 49 2.92 11.28 -7.06
CA PRO A 49 3.51 9.99 -6.69
C PRO A 49 3.79 9.88 -5.19
N PHE A 50 3.46 8.73 -4.62
CA PHE A 50 3.82 8.36 -3.25
C PHE A 50 4.08 6.86 -3.14
N ALA A 51 4.68 6.44 -2.03
CA ALA A 51 4.88 5.04 -1.70
C ALA A 51 4.30 4.74 -0.31
N LEU A 52 3.61 3.62 -0.21
CA LEU A 52 3.08 3.11 1.06
C LEU A 52 3.70 1.75 1.34
N GLU A 53 4.42 1.65 2.46
CA GLU A 53 5.07 0.42 2.90
C GLU A 53 4.38 -0.14 4.12
N LEU A 54 4.07 -1.44 4.09
CA LEU A 54 3.54 -2.20 5.22
C LEU A 54 4.60 -3.21 5.66
N SER A 55 4.95 -3.18 6.94
CA SER A 55 5.83 -4.19 7.57
C SER A 55 4.98 -5.05 8.50
N TYR A 56 4.87 -6.32 8.18
CA TYR A 56 3.95 -7.24 8.88
C TYR A 56 4.53 -7.70 10.22
N ARG A 57 3.66 -7.84 11.20
CA ARG A 57 3.98 -8.39 12.52
C ARG A 57 3.44 -9.80 12.71
N ARG A 58 2.60 -10.29 11.79
CA ARG A 58 1.93 -11.59 11.86
C ARG A 58 1.93 -12.27 10.52
N HIS A 59 1.61 -13.57 10.53
CA HIS A 59 1.46 -14.37 9.32
C HIS A 59 0.11 -14.09 8.66
N PHE A 60 0.14 -13.84 7.35
CA PHE A 60 -1.03 -13.78 6.49
C PHE A 60 -0.73 -14.49 5.19
N SER A 61 -1.67 -15.32 4.74
CA SER A 61 -1.58 -15.89 3.41
C SER A 61 -1.90 -14.84 2.34
N ARG A 62 -1.40 -15.04 1.14
CA ARG A 62 -1.79 -14.23 -0.03
C ARG A 62 -3.30 -14.15 -0.17
N LYS A 63 -3.99 -15.27 -0.03
CA LYS A 63 -5.45 -15.33 -0.10
C LYS A 63 -6.13 -14.44 0.94
N GLN A 64 -5.62 -14.43 2.17
CA GLN A 64 -6.14 -13.56 3.23
C GLN A 64 -5.92 -12.09 2.91
N LEU A 65 -4.74 -11.72 2.40
CA LEU A 65 -4.42 -10.34 2.02
C LEU A 65 -5.31 -9.86 0.87
N VAL A 66 -5.47 -10.67 -0.16
CA VAL A 66 -6.33 -10.36 -1.31
C VAL A 66 -7.79 -10.25 -0.88
N GLY A 67 -8.27 -11.18 -0.06
CA GLY A 67 -9.64 -11.15 0.45
C GLY A 67 -9.94 -9.90 1.27
N ALA A 68 -9.04 -9.51 2.16
CA ALA A 68 -9.17 -8.28 2.95
C ALA A 68 -9.17 -7.04 2.05
N GLY A 69 -8.26 -6.98 1.08
CA GLY A 69 -8.21 -5.88 0.11
C GLY A 69 -9.49 -5.75 -0.70
N MET A 70 -9.99 -6.84 -1.25
CA MET A 70 -11.24 -6.84 -2.03
C MET A 70 -12.44 -6.43 -1.18
N HIS A 71 -12.50 -6.89 0.07
CA HIS A 71 -13.57 -6.49 0.98
C HIS A 71 -13.60 -4.96 1.19
N GLU A 72 -12.45 -4.34 1.38
CA GLU A 72 -12.36 -2.89 1.55
C GLU A 72 -12.65 -2.13 0.24
N LEU A 73 -12.20 -2.63 -0.90
CA LEU A 73 -12.51 -2.04 -2.21
C LEU A 73 -14.02 -2.07 -2.49
N ASP A 74 -14.68 -3.18 -2.25
CA ASP A 74 -16.14 -3.30 -2.38
C ASP A 74 -16.87 -2.33 -1.45
N ARG A 75 -16.42 -2.21 -0.20
CA ARG A 75 -17.03 -1.31 0.77
C ARG A 75 -16.89 0.15 0.36
N LEU A 76 -15.69 0.58 -0.04
CA LEU A 76 -15.43 1.96 -0.46
C LEU A 76 -16.16 2.33 -1.75
N ALA A 77 -16.36 1.36 -2.64
CA ALA A 77 -17.10 1.55 -3.88
C ALA A 77 -18.63 1.55 -3.67
N GLY A 78 -19.12 1.22 -2.47
CA GLY A 78 -20.57 1.20 -2.19
C GLY A 78 -21.36 0.22 -3.04
N GLY A 79 -20.73 -0.91 -3.44
CA GLY A 79 -21.37 -1.91 -4.30
C GLY A 79 -21.37 -1.59 -5.79
N ALA A 80 -20.64 -0.54 -6.21
CA ALA A 80 -20.58 -0.11 -7.62
C ALA A 80 -19.61 -0.92 -8.49
N LEU A 81 -18.78 -1.82 -7.90
CA LEU A 81 -17.87 -2.66 -8.68
C LEU A 81 -18.64 -3.70 -9.48
N THR A 82 -18.40 -3.76 -10.79
CA THR A 82 -18.91 -4.83 -11.63
C THR A 82 -18.14 -6.13 -11.35
N ASP A 83 -18.71 -7.27 -11.71
CA ASP A 83 -18.03 -8.56 -11.56
C ASP A 83 -16.73 -8.61 -12.37
N GLU A 84 -16.71 -7.99 -13.55
CA GLU A 84 -15.50 -7.90 -14.40
C GLU A 84 -14.39 -7.12 -13.71
N VAL A 85 -14.70 -5.95 -13.17
CA VAL A 85 -13.73 -5.10 -12.46
C VAL A 85 -13.23 -5.82 -11.21
N ARG A 86 -14.13 -6.42 -10.44
CA ARG A 86 -13.78 -7.19 -9.24
C ARG A 86 -12.82 -8.32 -9.56
N SER A 87 -13.09 -9.10 -10.60
CA SER A 87 -12.23 -10.20 -11.04
C SER A 87 -10.86 -9.71 -11.50
N ALA A 88 -10.81 -8.61 -12.26
CA ALA A 88 -9.56 -8.02 -12.72
C ALA A 88 -8.70 -7.52 -11.56
N TRP A 89 -9.28 -6.80 -10.61
CA TRP A 89 -8.57 -6.27 -9.46
C TRP A 89 -8.10 -7.37 -8.50
N GLN A 90 -8.91 -8.41 -8.33
CA GLN A 90 -8.51 -9.59 -7.56
C GLN A 90 -7.29 -10.27 -8.19
N ALA A 91 -7.28 -10.43 -9.51
CA ALA A 91 -6.14 -10.99 -10.24
C ALA A 91 -4.89 -10.12 -10.10
N ASP A 92 -5.03 -8.79 -10.16
CA ASP A 92 -3.92 -7.85 -9.96
C ASP A 92 -3.31 -7.99 -8.56
N MET A 93 -4.14 -8.08 -7.52
CA MET A 93 -3.67 -8.26 -6.14
C MET A 93 -3.04 -9.63 -5.93
N LEU A 94 -3.55 -10.69 -6.57
CA LEU A 94 -2.94 -12.02 -6.52
C LEU A 94 -1.53 -12.03 -7.12
N ARG A 95 -1.27 -11.21 -8.14
CA ARG A 95 0.07 -11.03 -8.71
C ARG A 95 0.98 -10.18 -7.83
N ALA A 96 0.41 -9.18 -7.16
CA ALA A 96 1.17 -8.21 -6.36
C ALA A 96 1.57 -8.75 -4.98
N PHE A 97 0.77 -9.63 -4.40
CA PHE A 97 0.94 -10.12 -3.03
C PHE A 97 1.46 -11.55 -2.99
N ASP A 98 2.04 -11.89 -1.85
CA ASP A 98 2.49 -13.22 -1.51
C ASP A 98 2.18 -13.48 -0.04
N ASP A 99 2.43 -14.70 0.43
CA ASP A 99 2.36 -15.00 1.86
C ASP A 99 3.37 -14.13 2.61
N VAL A 100 2.99 -13.61 3.76
CA VAL A 100 3.86 -12.79 4.60
C VAL A 100 3.91 -13.34 6.02
N GLY A 101 5.00 -13.06 6.71
CA GLY A 101 5.18 -13.32 8.12
C GLY A 101 5.84 -12.14 8.81
N PRO A 102 6.10 -12.24 10.13
CA PRO A 102 6.77 -11.18 10.88
C PRO A 102 8.10 -10.78 10.23
N GLY A 103 8.26 -9.47 9.99
CA GLY A 103 9.44 -8.92 9.34
C GLY A 103 9.36 -8.80 7.82
N ASP A 104 8.37 -9.41 7.16
CA ASP A 104 8.14 -9.21 5.74
C ASP A 104 7.50 -7.85 5.47
N SER A 105 7.86 -7.24 4.34
CA SER A 105 7.30 -5.98 3.90
C SER A 105 6.69 -6.08 2.49
N LEU A 106 5.60 -5.36 2.31
CA LEU A 106 5.02 -5.07 1.00
C LEU A 106 4.98 -3.55 0.83
N CYS A 107 5.42 -3.06 -0.33
CA CYS A 107 5.40 -1.65 -0.63
C CYS A 107 4.75 -1.42 -1.99
N GLY A 108 3.83 -0.46 -2.04
CA GLY A 108 3.21 -0.02 -3.28
C GLY A 108 3.61 1.41 -3.60
N VAL A 109 3.97 1.65 -4.86
CA VAL A 109 4.19 3.00 -5.40
C VAL A 109 2.99 3.39 -6.24
N TYR A 110 2.39 4.53 -5.92
CA TYR A 110 1.32 5.13 -6.71
C TYR A 110 1.92 6.04 -7.78
N LEU A 111 1.58 5.77 -9.03
CA LEU A 111 1.98 6.57 -10.19
C LEU A 111 0.73 7.13 -10.86
N PRO A 112 0.40 8.41 -10.63
CA PRO A 112 -0.83 9.01 -11.16
C PRO A 112 -0.94 8.86 -12.68
N GLY A 113 -2.12 8.46 -13.15
CA GLY A 113 -2.39 8.27 -14.57
C GLY A 113 -1.72 7.04 -15.19
N GLN A 114 -0.93 6.28 -14.43
CA GLN A 114 -0.23 5.08 -14.90
C GLN A 114 -0.71 3.82 -14.20
N GLY A 115 -0.66 3.79 -12.86
CA GLY A 115 -1.02 2.62 -12.09
C GLY A 115 -0.22 2.50 -10.79
N ALA A 116 0.15 1.26 -10.44
CA ALA A 116 0.92 0.97 -9.25
C ALA A 116 2.05 -0.02 -9.53
N ARG A 117 3.14 0.11 -8.78
CA ARG A 117 4.24 -0.85 -8.75
C ARG A 117 4.40 -1.40 -7.35
N PHE A 118 4.58 -2.72 -7.26
CA PHE A 118 4.66 -3.41 -5.98
C PHE A 118 6.04 -4.01 -5.76
N TYR A 119 6.47 -3.95 -4.50
CA TYR A 119 7.75 -4.50 -4.04
C TYR A 119 7.50 -5.39 -2.84
N ARG A 120 8.25 -6.49 -2.78
CA ARG A 120 8.25 -7.38 -1.63
C ARG A 120 9.66 -7.46 -1.06
N ASN A 121 9.81 -7.15 0.23
CA ASN A 121 11.12 -7.13 0.90
C ASN A 121 12.17 -6.36 0.10
N GLY A 122 11.78 -5.22 -0.49
CA GLY A 122 12.64 -4.38 -1.30
C GLY A 122 12.89 -4.88 -2.72
N GLN A 123 12.32 -6.01 -3.13
CA GLN A 123 12.48 -6.58 -4.47
C GLN A 123 11.31 -6.19 -5.37
N PRO A 124 11.56 -5.77 -6.63
CA PRO A 124 10.49 -5.49 -7.59
C PRO A 124 9.59 -6.71 -7.82
N GLY A 125 8.30 -6.47 -7.85
CA GLY A 125 7.27 -7.47 -8.12
C GLY A 125 6.35 -7.03 -9.25
N ALA A 126 5.03 -7.19 -9.05
CA ALA A 126 4.05 -6.88 -10.08
C ALA A 126 3.98 -5.38 -10.41
N VAL A 127 3.75 -5.11 -11.70
CA VAL A 127 3.35 -3.80 -12.21
C VAL A 127 1.90 -3.90 -12.64
N VAL A 128 1.06 -2.99 -12.18
CA VAL A 128 -0.35 -2.93 -12.53
C VAL A 128 -0.60 -1.62 -13.28
N ASP A 129 -0.79 -1.74 -14.60
CA ASP A 129 -1.02 -0.60 -15.50
C ASP A 129 -2.51 -0.24 -15.54
N ASP A 130 -3.09 0.02 -14.38
CA ASP A 130 -4.49 0.41 -14.20
C ASP A 130 -4.56 1.55 -13.19
N PRO A 131 -4.67 2.79 -13.64
CA PRO A 131 -4.73 3.95 -12.75
C PRO A 131 -5.99 3.98 -11.86
N VAL A 132 -7.08 3.41 -12.31
CA VAL A 132 -8.32 3.33 -11.53
C VAL A 132 -8.16 2.36 -10.37
N PHE A 133 -7.59 1.17 -10.64
CA PHE A 133 -7.21 0.22 -9.59
C PHE A 133 -6.27 0.85 -8.58
N ALA A 134 -5.21 1.50 -9.06
CA ALA A 134 -4.18 2.08 -8.19
C ALA A 134 -4.78 3.09 -7.21
N LYS A 135 -5.60 4.01 -7.70
CA LYS A 135 -6.26 5.00 -6.85
C LYS A 135 -7.19 4.33 -5.82
N ALA A 136 -7.98 3.37 -6.25
CA ALA A 136 -8.86 2.62 -5.37
C ALA A 136 -8.09 1.84 -4.29
N PHE A 137 -7.00 1.18 -4.69
CA PHE A 137 -6.17 0.38 -3.80
C PHE A 137 -5.61 1.20 -2.63
N PHE A 138 -4.96 2.32 -2.92
CA PHE A 138 -4.39 3.17 -1.87
C PHE A 138 -5.45 3.87 -1.03
N SER A 139 -6.66 4.02 -1.54
CA SER A 139 -7.81 4.52 -0.78
C SER A 139 -8.18 3.63 0.41
N ILE A 140 -7.79 2.36 0.41
CA ILE A 140 -7.98 1.47 1.57
C ILE A 140 -7.43 2.11 2.85
N TRP A 141 -6.32 2.84 2.76
CA TRP A 141 -5.69 3.51 3.91
C TRP A 141 -5.92 5.03 3.93
N LEU A 142 -6.04 5.65 2.77
CA LEU A 142 -5.92 7.11 2.63
C LEU A 142 -7.25 7.83 2.37
N ASP A 143 -8.31 7.11 2.02
CA ASP A 143 -9.66 7.70 1.89
C ASP A 143 -10.19 8.11 3.27
N PRO A 144 -10.88 9.26 3.38
CA PRO A 144 -11.53 9.65 4.64
C PRO A 144 -12.48 8.61 5.23
N ARG A 145 -13.00 7.68 4.40
CA ARG A 145 -13.90 6.60 4.83
C ARG A 145 -13.16 5.31 5.22
N THR A 146 -11.82 5.33 5.28
CA THR A 146 -11.06 4.15 5.70
C THR A 146 -11.49 3.67 7.09
N ARG A 147 -11.40 2.36 7.33
CA ARG A 147 -11.58 1.80 8.69
C ARG A 147 -10.40 2.11 9.61
N ALA A 148 -9.23 2.40 9.04
CA ALA A 148 -8.01 2.70 9.77
C ALA A 148 -7.87 4.21 10.01
N GLN A 149 -8.84 4.86 10.66
CA GLN A 149 -8.88 6.31 10.85
C GLN A 149 -7.66 6.85 11.60
N ALA A 150 -7.27 6.20 12.68
CA ALA A 150 -6.12 6.61 13.47
C ALA A 150 -4.82 6.48 12.66
N LEU A 151 -4.66 5.39 11.91
CA LEU A 151 -3.52 5.19 11.04
C LEU A 151 -3.48 6.23 9.92
N ARG A 152 -4.61 6.52 9.28
CA ARG A 152 -4.69 7.54 8.22
C ARG A 152 -4.14 8.89 8.69
N ARG A 153 -4.57 9.34 9.87
CA ARG A 153 -4.09 10.62 10.43
C ARG A 153 -2.58 10.63 10.62
N LYS A 154 -2.02 9.54 11.15
CA LYS A 154 -0.57 9.39 11.33
C LYS A 154 0.17 9.37 9.99
N LEU A 155 -0.33 8.63 9.01
CA LEU A 155 0.28 8.56 7.68
C LEU A 155 0.32 9.91 6.98
N LEU A 156 -0.75 10.71 7.11
CA LEU A 156 -0.82 12.04 6.51
C LEU A 156 -0.06 13.11 7.30
N GLY A 157 0.53 12.75 8.45
CA GLY A 157 1.26 13.69 9.28
C GLY A 157 0.39 14.64 10.11
N ASP A 158 -0.90 14.35 10.24
CA ASP A 158 -1.87 15.19 10.96
C ASP A 158 -1.82 15.01 12.48
N VAL A 159 -1.06 14.03 12.94
CA VAL A 159 -0.88 13.73 14.38
C VAL A 159 0.61 13.74 14.68
N ALA A 160 1.00 14.49 15.70
CA ALA A 160 2.39 14.48 16.21
C ALA A 160 2.78 13.05 16.63
N PRO A 161 4.04 12.65 16.39
CA PRO A 161 4.54 11.33 16.77
C PRO A 161 4.51 11.12 18.30
#